data_f270772ae71009c87aba2caf95441500
#
_entry.id   f270772ae71009c87aba2caf95441500
#
_cell.length_a   1.000
_cell.length_b   1.000
_cell.length_c   1.000
_cell.angle_alpha   90.00
_cell.angle_beta   90.00
_cell.angle_gamma   90.00
#
_symmetry.space_group_name_H-M   'P 1'
#
loop_
_entity.id
_entity.type
_entity.pdbx_description
1 polymer ?
#
loop_
_entity_poly.entity_id
_entity_poly.type
_entity_poly.pdbx_seq_one_letter_code
_entity_poly.pdbx_strand_id
1 'polypeptide(L)'
;MPKLLYQGHGSYRLTTNDERVIYVDPFAWEGYDIPADIILVTHQHGDHNKIGKCPQKSVCRVITNKEALANGKHNNFDINGITIQAVEAKNLMHSPKKCVGYIITLDDPSRAGSVKIYASGDTSKTKQMDTFAAMKLDYAILCGDGFFNMGLKEAAMCARIIKAKHNIIIHVKPGALFNRKKAERWNAPNKFIIEPNVEISL
;
A
#
# COMPACT_ATOMS: atom_id res chain seq x y z
N MET A 1 7.67 -17.64 0.32
CA MET A 1 7.66 -16.28 0.87
C MET A 1 6.65 -15.45 0.10
N PRO A 2 5.89 -14.58 0.75
CA PRO A 2 5.00 -13.67 0.04
C PRO A 2 5.79 -12.81 -0.96
N LYS A 3 5.12 -12.30 -1.98
CA LYS A 3 5.71 -11.51 -3.05
C LYS A 3 5.00 -10.19 -3.25
N LEU A 4 5.70 -9.21 -3.75
CA LEU A 4 5.17 -7.92 -4.19
C LEU A 4 5.57 -7.67 -5.65
N LEU A 5 4.59 -7.52 -6.53
CA LEU A 5 4.76 -6.99 -7.89
C LEU A 5 4.38 -5.51 -7.88
N TYR A 6 5.33 -4.62 -8.12
CA TYR A 6 5.01 -3.21 -8.31
C TYR A 6 4.49 -2.98 -9.73
N GLN A 7 3.29 -2.47 -9.87
CA GLN A 7 2.64 -2.25 -11.18
C GLN A 7 2.87 -0.83 -11.68
N GLY A 8 3.19 0.10 -10.78
CA GLY A 8 3.43 1.49 -11.10
C GLY A 8 2.41 2.44 -10.45
N HIS A 9 2.77 3.71 -10.34
CA HIS A 9 2.00 4.75 -9.64
C HIS A 9 1.74 4.34 -8.18
N GLY A 10 0.48 4.26 -7.75
CA GLY A 10 0.07 3.74 -6.44
C GLY A 10 -0.20 2.24 -6.42
N SER A 11 -0.11 1.57 -7.58
CA SER A 11 -0.62 0.21 -7.79
C SER A 11 0.42 -0.86 -7.55
N TYR A 12 0.04 -1.92 -6.83
CA TYR A 12 0.84 -3.12 -6.68
C TYR A 12 -0.02 -4.34 -6.34
N ARG A 13 0.54 -5.52 -6.59
CA ARG A 13 -0.03 -6.81 -6.23
C ARG A 13 0.80 -7.47 -5.14
N LEU A 14 0.14 -7.99 -4.13
CA LEU A 14 0.73 -8.91 -3.15
C LEU A 14 0.26 -10.32 -3.48
N THR A 15 1.17 -11.28 -3.38
CA THR A 15 0.85 -12.71 -3.51
C THR A 15 1.33 -13.41 -2.24
N THR A 16 0.46 -14.14 -1.58
CA THR A 16 0.79 -14.91 -0.37
C THR A 16 1.50 -16.22 -0.72
N ASN A 17 2.01 -16.93 0.28
CA ASN A 17 2.63 -18.25 0.08
C ASN A 17 1.67 -19.30 -0.48
N ASP A 18 0.39 -19.21 -0.14
CA ASP A 18 -0.69 -20.06 -0.61
C ASP A 18 -1.39 -19.47 -1.86
N GLU A 19 -0.69 -18.60 -2.60
CA GLU A 19 -1.08 -18.04 -3.89
C GLU A 19 -2.38 -17.20 -3.87
N ARG A 20 -2.77 -16.65 -2.73
CA ARG A 20 -3.83 -15.64 -2.68
C ARG A 20 -3.32 -14.31 -3.17
N VAL A 21 -4.15 -13.63 -3.94
CA VAL A 21 -3.80 -12.41 -4.66
C VAL A 21 -4.55 -11.20 -4.10
N ILE A 22 -3.80 -10.16 -3.75
CA ILE A 22 -4.31 -8.89 -3.25
C ILE A 22 -3.84 -7.78 -4.17
N TYR A 23 -4.75 -7.07 -4.82
CA TYR A 23 -4.41 -5.84 -5.53
C TYR A 23 -4.67 -4.64 -4.63
N VAL A 24 -3.75 -3.68 -4.66
CA VAL A 24 -3.88 -2.41 -3.94
C VAL A 24 -3.84 -1.27 -4.95
N ASP A 25 -4.84 -0.39 -4.86
CA ASP A 25 -5.02 0.80 -5.69
C ASP A 25 -4.84 0.52 -7.20
N PRO A 26 -5.65 -0.35 -7.81
CA PRO A 26 -5.49 -0.74 -9.20
C PRO A 26 -5.68 0.45 -10.15
N PHE A 27 -4.65 0.72 -10.96
CA PHE A 27 -4.63 1.79 -11.95
C PHE A 27 -3.66 1.49 -13.10
N ALA A 28 -2.43 1.07 -12.81
CA ALA A 28 -1.37 0.83 -13.79
C ALA A 28 -1.85 0.01 -15.01
N TRP A 29 -1.07 -0.03 -16.07
CA TRP A 29 -1.52 -0.61 -17.34
C TRP A 29 -1.49 -2.14 -17.35
N GLU A 30 -0.54 -2.74 -16.64
CA GLU A 30 -0.21 -4.18 -16.72
C GLU A 30 -0.19 -4.85 -15.33
N GLY A 31 -0.03 -6.17 -15.31
CA GLY A 31 0.12 -6.96 -14.09
C GLY A 31 -1.21 -7.37 -13.43
N TYR A 32 -2.32 -7.34 -14.18
CA TYR A 32 -3.65 -7.78 -13.74
C TYR A 32 -4.02 -9.12 -14.40
N ASP A 33 -3.11 -10.06 -14.34
CA ASP A 33 -3.16 -11.36 -15.02
C ASP A 33 -3.70 -12.49 -14.15
N ILE A 34 -3.73 -12.31 -12.83
CA ILE A 34 -4.14 -13.33 -11.87
C ILE A 34 -5.42 -12.88 -11.16
N PRO A 35 -6.46 -13.76 -11.07
CA PRO A 35 -7.71 -13.41 -10.38
C PRO A 35 -7.51 -13.07 -8.89
N ALA A 36 -8.07 -11.94 -8.47
CA ALA A 36 -7.99 -11.41 -7.14
C ALA A 36 -8.79 -12.21 -6.11
N ASP A 37 -8.23 -12.42 -4.94
CA ASP A 37 -8.93 -12.78 -3.71
C ASP A 37 -9.41 -11.53 -2.97
N ILE A 38 -8.59 -10.46 -2.99
CA ILE A 38 -8.88 -9.20 -2.31
C ILE A 38 -8.47 -8.03 -3.22
N ILE A 39 -9.28 -6.98 -3.23
CA ILE A 39 -8.93 -5.70 -3.85
C ILE A 39 -9.10 -4.62 -2.79
N LEU A 40 -8.03 -3.85 -2.54
CA LEU A 40 -8.01 -2.72 -1.62
C LEU A 40 -7.93 -1.42 -2.39
N VAL A 41 -8.79 -0.47 -2.03
CA VAL A 41 -8.78 0.88 -2.61
C VAL A 41 -8.70 1.90 -1.48
N THR A 42 -7.63 2.70 -1.48
CA THR A 42 -7.38 3.68 -0.41
C THR A 42 -8.28 4.90 -0.52
N HIS A 43 -8.65 5.29 -1.74
CA HIS A 43 -9.56 6.41 -2.02
C HIS A 43 -10.12 6.37 -3.44
N GLN A 44 -11.08 7.24 -3.77
CA GLN A 44 -11.87 7.15 -5.00
C GLN A 44 -11.36 8.03 -6.15
N HIS A 45 -10.04 8.27 -6.25
CA HIS A 45 -9.50 8.91 -7.44
C HIS A 45 -9.33 7.90 -8.59
N GLY A 46 -9.44 8.40 -9.82
CA GLY A 46 -9.40 7.58 -11.02
C GLY A 46 -8.07 6.88 -11.30
N ASP A 47 -7.01 7.26 -10.61
CA ASP A 47 -5.67 6.67 -10.64
C ASP A 47 -5.40 5.71 -9.46
N HIS A 48 -6.45 5.34 -8.69
CA HIS A 48 -6.39 4.38 -7.58
C HIS A 48 -7.53 3.35 -7.58
N ASN A 49 -8.61 3.56 -8.33
CA ASN A 49 -9.85 2.78 -8.21
C ASN A 49 -10.29 2.04 -9.48
N LYS A 50 -9.37 1.67 -10.36
CA LYS A 50 -9.70 0.93 -11.58
C LYS A 50 -9.94 -0.57 -11.31
N ILE A 51 -10.84 -0.86 -10.36
CA ILE A 51 -11.21 -2.22 -9.90
C ILE A 51 -11.54 -3.15 -11.08
N GLY A 52 -12.20 -2.63 -12.11
CA GLY A 52 -12.55 -3.40 -13.32
C GLY A 52 -11.37 -3.93 -14.13
N LYS A 53 -10.13 -3.49 -13.85
CA LYS A 53 -8.93 -4.08 -14.45
C LYS A 53 -8.54 -5.42 -13.82
N CYS A 54 -8.93 -5.64 -12.56
CA CYS A 54 -8.58 -6.85 -11.83
C CYS A 54 -9.56 -7.96 -12.17
N PRO A 55 -9.15 -9.08 -12.78
CA PRO A 55 -9.98 -10.27 -12.79
C PRO A 55 -10.25 -10.69 -11.34
N GLN A 56 -11.46 -11.16 -11.06
CA GLN A 56 -11.87 -11.46 -9.69
C GLN A 56 -12.30 -12.91 -9.57
N LYS A 57 -11.89 -13.57 -8.50
CA LYS A 57 -12.47 -14.87 -8.10
C LYS A 57 -13.93 -14.65 -7.67
N SER A 58 -14.76 -15.69 -7.73
CA SER A 58 -16.19 -15.60 -7.34
C SER A 58 -16.39 -15.15 -5.89
N VAL A 59 -15.41 -15.37 -5.02
CA VAL A 59 -15.42 -14.99 -3.61
C VAL A 59 -14.56 -13.76 -3.30
N CYS A 60 -14.14 -13.02 -4.33
CA CYS A 60 -13.29 -11.85 -4.17
C CYS A 60 -13.93 -10.81 -3.25
N ARG A 61 -13.14 -10.28 -2.31
CA ARG A 61 -13.55 -9.21 -1.40
C ARG A 61 -12.97 -7.88 -1.86
N VAL A 62 -13.83 -6.94 -2.20
CA VAL A 62 -13.44 -5.56 -2.49
C VAL A 62 -13.65 -4.72 -1.23
N ILE A 63 -12.59 -4.09 -0.74
CA ILE A 63 -12.60 -3.18 0.41
C ILE A 63 -12.11 -1.83 -0.08
N THR A 64 -13.00 -0.88 -0.13
CA THR A 64 -12.67 0.51 -0.48
C THR A 64 -12.62 1.37 0.79
N ASN A 65 -12.23 2.63 0.64
CA ASN A 65 -12.32 3.59 1.74
C ASN A 65 -13.74 3.70 2.33
N LYS A 66 -14.78 3.34 1.58
CA LYS A 66 -16.17 3.39 2.06
C LYS A 66 -16.41 2.34 3.14
N GLU A 67 -16.03 1.09 2.88
CA GLU A 67 -16.13 -0.01 3.84
C GLU A 67 -15.13 0.20 4.99
N ALA A 68 -13.92 0.64 4.65
CA ALA A 68 -12.84 0.87 5.61
C ALA A 68 -13.17 1.98 6.64
N LEU A 69 -13.97 2.98 6.24
CA LEU A 69 -14.39 4.11 7.09
C LEU A 69 -15.88 4.04 7.49
N ALA A 70 -16.54 2.93 7.27
CA ALA A 70 -17.95 2.79 7.62
C ALA A 70 -18.19 3.10 9.10
N ASN A 71 -19.32 3.77 9.39
CA ASN A 71 -19.70 4.20 10.73
C ASN A 71 -18.70 5.17 11.41
N GLY A 72 -17.89 5.89 10.61
CA GLY A 72 -16.93 6.88 11.09
C GLY A 72 -15.74 6.30 11.85
N LYS A 73 -15.45 5.03 11.67
CA LYS A 73 -14.32 4.31 12.31
C LYS A 73 -13.41 3.71 11.26
N HIS A 74 -12.14 3.54 11.61
CA HIS A 74 -11.21 2.71 10.84
C HIS A 74 -11.48 1.24 11.18
N ASN A 75 -12.03 0.51 10.21
CA ASN A 75 -12.46 -0.87 10.39
C ASN A 75 -11.32 -1.85 10.11
N ASN A 76 -11.39 -3.00 10.77
CA ASN A 76 -10.48 -4.13 10.53
C ASN A 76 -11.25 -5.26 9.84
N PHE A 77 -10.56 -6.00 8.99
CA PHE A 77 -11.10 -7.14 8.26
C PHE A 77 -10.17 -8.33 8.45
N ASP A 78 -10.74 -9.50 8.63
CA ASP A 78 -10.04 -10.77 8.51
C ASP A 78 -10.65 -11.54 7.34
N ILE A 79 -9.84 -11.94 6.41
CA ILE A 79 -10.25 -12.67 5.21
C ILE A 79 -9.36 -13.89 5.07
N ASN A 80 -9.82 -15.00 5.58
CA ASN A 80 -9.10 -16.27 5.52
C ASN A 80 -7.65 -16.19 6.07
N GLY A 81 -7.46 -15.50 7.21
CA GLY A 81 -6.16 -15.32 7.85
C GLY A 81 -5.33 -14.14 7.31
N ILE A 82 -5.81 -13.41 6.30
CA ILE A 82 -5.23 -12.12 5.92
C ILE A 82 -5.94 -11.04 6.73
N THR A 83 -5.18 -10.37 7.60
CA THR A 83 -5.72 -9.25 8.38
C THR A 83 -5.46 -7.93 7.67
N ILE A 84 -6.48 -7.10 7.54
CA ILE A 84 -6.40 -5.78 6.93
C ILE A 84 -6.94 -4.78 7.94
N GLN A 85 -6.08 -3.88 8.41
CA GLN A 85 -6.43 -2.82 9.33
C GLN A 85 -6.42 -1.48 8.59
N ALA A 86 -7.56 -0.78 8.54
CA ALA A 86 -7.61 0.58 8.04
C ALA A 86 -6.93 1.54 9.03
N VAL A 87 -6.15 2.48 8.52
CA VAL A 87 -5.43 3.48 9.30
C VAL A 87 -5.58 4.87 8.71
N GLU A 88 -5.27 5.89 9.49
CA GLU A 88 -5.37 7.29 9.04
C GLU A 88 -4.58 7.56 7.77
N ALA A 89 -5.23 8.21 6.81
CA ALA A 89 -4.59 8.90 5.70
C ALA A 89 -5.28 10.26 5.50
N LYS A 90 -4.52 11.28 5.15
CA LYS A 90 -5.03 12.63 4.83
C LYS A 90 -3.97 13.43 4.09
N ASN A 91 -4.42 14.34 3.25
CA ASN A 91 -3.57 15.36 2.63
C ASN A 91 -4.38 16.63 2.35
N LEU A 92 -3.83 17.58 1.60
CA LEU A 92 -4.53 18.82 1.26
C LEU A 92 -5.83 18.59 0.48
N MET A 93 -5.91 17.53 -0.33
CA MET A 93 -7.08 17.22 -1.16
C MET A 93 -8.00 16.16 -0.55
N HIS A 94 -7.48 15.38 0.40
CA HIS A 94 -8.22 14.28 1.00
C HIS A 94 -8.45 14.51 2.50
N SER A 95 -9.72 14.67 2.84
CA SER A 95 -10.14 14.59 4.24
C SER A 95 -9.89 13.16 4.78
N PRO A 96 -9.55 13.01 6.07
CA PRO A 96 -9.42 11.70 6.72
C PRO A 96 -10.71 10.87 6.73
N LYS A 97 -11.84 11.46 6.31
CA LYS A 97 -13.11 10.75 6.11
C LYS A 97 -13.27 10.17 4.70
N LYS A 98 -12.33 10.42 3.79
CA LYS A 98 -12.43 10.03 2.37
C LYS A 98 -11.26 9.21 1.88
N CYS A 99 -10.20 9.05 2.65
CA CYS A 99 -9.05 8.22 2.31
C CYS A 99 -8.53 7.45 3.53
N VAL A 100 -7.88 6.33 3.27
CA VAL A 100 -7.28 5.44 4.28
C VAL A 100 -5.93 4.94 3.80
N GLY A 101 -5.06 4.61 4.74
CA GLY A 101 -3.99 3.64 4.52
C GLY A 101 -4.44 2.27 5.04
N TYR A 102 -3.64 1.24 4.78
CA TYR A 102 -3.88 -0.11 5.29
C TYR A 102 -2.63 -0.68 5.94
N ILE A 103 -2.79 -1.38 7.06
CA ILE A 103 -1.80 -2.35 7.53
C ILE A 103 -2.32 -3.73 7.15
N ILE A 104 -1.55 -4.41 6.30
CA ILE A 104 -1.87 -5.72 5.75
C ILE A 104 -0.95 -6.72 6.43
N THR A 105 -1.52 -7.73 7.08
CA THR A 105 -0.77 -8.82 7.70
C THR A 105 -1.01 -10.09 6.89
N LEU A 106 0.07 -10.64 6.33
CA LEU A 106 0.07 -11.89 5.58
C LEU A 106 0.72 -12.96 6.44
N ASP A 107 0.06 -14.08 6.64
CA ASP A 107 0.68 -15.22 7.30
C ASP A 107 1.82 -15.78 6.44
N ASP A 108 2.95 -16.03 7.07
CA ASP A 108 4.10 -16.67 6.45
C ASP A 108 4.53 -17.90 7.27
N PRO A 109 3.97 -19.08 6.97
CA PRO A 109 4.31 -20.32 7.65
C PRO A 109 5.80 -20.68 7.55
N SER A 110 6.50 -20.19 6.51
CA SER A 110 7.93 -20.46 6.31
C SER A 110 8.83 -19.76 7.33
N ARG A 111 8.33 -18.69 7.97
CA ARG A 111 9.06 -17.87 8.96
C ARG A 111 8.61 -18.08 10.40
N ALA A 112 7.68 -18.99 10.67
CA ALA A 112 6.96 -19.08 11.95
C ALA A 112 6.38 -17.71 12.40
N GLY A 113 5.86 -16.92 11.43
CA GLY A 113 5.37 -15.58 11.69
C GLY A 113 4.56 -15.02 10.52
N SER A 114 4.35 -13.73 10.57
CA SER A 114 3.62 -12.98 9.55
C SER A 114 4.49 -11.88 8.94
N VAL A 115 4.17 -11.47 7.70
CA VAL A 115 4.72 -10.26 7.07
C VAL A 115 3.71 -9.14 7.23
N LYS A 116 4.14 -8.05 7.87
CA LYS A 116 3.31 -6.85 8.12
C LYS A 116 3.72 -5.71 7.20
N ILE A 117 2.78 -5.22 6.42
CA ILE A 117 3.01 -4.21 5.38
C ILE A 117 2.12 -3.00 5.67
N TYR A 118 2.71 -1.82 5.78
CA TYR A 118 1.97 -0.57 5.75
C TYR A 118 1.87 -0.04 4.32
N ALA A 119 0.66 0.11 3.83
CA ALA A 119 0.26 0.72 2.57
C ALA A 119 -0.24 2.14 2.84
N SER A 120 0.53 3.16 2.53
CA SER A 120 0.17 4.54 2.92
C SER A 120 -1.05 5.08 2.16
N GLY A 121 -1.25 4.64 0.91
CA GLY A 121 -2.10 5.36 -0.02
C GLY A 121 -1.59 6.79 -0.23
N ASP A 122 -2.45 7.65 -0.68
CA ASP A 122 -2.17 9.07 -0.88
C ASP A 122 -2.37 9.84 0.43
N THR A 123 -1.26 10.19 1.08
CA THR A 123 -1.29 10.84 2.39
C THR A 123 -0.12 11.80 2.61
N SER A 124 -0.27 12.74 3.51
CA SER A 124 0.79 13.42 4.26
C SER A 124 1.02 12.69 5.58
N LYS A 125 1.99 13.14 6.40
CA LYS A 125 2.20 12.60 7.74
C LYS A 125 0.93 12.68 8.58
N THR A 126 0.57 11.57 9.22
CA THR A 126 -0.50 11.52 10.21
C THR A 126 0.07 11.34 11.62
N LYS A 127 -0.72 11.68 12.65
CA LYS A 127 -0.32 11.43 14.05
C LYS A 127 -0.21 9.93 14.34
N GLN A 128 -1.05 9.13 13.71
CA GLN A 128 -1.07 7.69 13.93
C GLN A 128 0.25 7.02 13.50
N MET A 129 0.97 7.56 12.52
CA MET A 129 2.28 7.03 12.11
C MET A 129 3.30 7.00 13.26
N ASP A 130 3.17 7.88 14.26
CA ASP A 130 4.05 7.92 15.42
C ASP A 130 3.91 6.65 16.30
N THR A 131 2.82 5.90 16.15
CA THR A 131 2.57 4.64 16.88
C THR A 131 3.03 3.39 16.14
N PHE A 132 3.34 3.49 14.83
CA PHE A 132 3.60 2.33 13.99
C PHE A 132 4.92 1.60 14.31
N ALA A 133 5.89 2.28 14.92
CA ALA A 133 7.13 1.65 15.37
C ALA A 133 6.88 0.46 16.33
N ALA A 134 5.85 0.55 17.19
CA ALA A 134 5.47 -0.53 18.10
C ALA A 134 4.85 -1.75 17.38
N MET A 135 4.36 -1.57 16.15
CA MET A 135 3.74 -2.64 15.37
C MET A 135 4.76 -3.58 14.71
N LYS A 136 6.05 -3.20 14.70
CA LYS A 136 7.17 -3.98 14.11
C LYS A 136 6.88 -4.35 12.65
N LEU A 137 6.56 -3.36 11.83
CA LEU A 137 6.28 -3.55 10.42
C LEU A 137 7.51 -4.07 9.67
N ASP A 138 7.29 -5.02 8.76
CA ASP A 138 8.36 -5.50 7.88
C ASP A 138 8.57 -4.52 6.72
N TYR A 139 7.50 -4.02 6.15
CA TYR A 139 7.54 -3.10 5.02
C TYR A 139 6.67 -1.87 5.26
N ALA A 140 7.16 -0.69 4.84
CA ALA A 140 6.37 0.51 4.67
C ALA A 140 6.43 0.95 3.20
N ILE A 141 5.27 0.95 2.53
CA ILE A 141 5.11 1.41 1.15
C ILE A 141 4.52 2.82 1.21
N LEU A 142 5.33 3.82 0.83
CA LEU A 142 5.04 5.23 1.02
C LEU A 142 4.90 5.95 -0.32
N CYS A 143 3.93 6.87 -0.45
CA CYS A 143 3.82 7.78 -1.58
C CYS A 143 4.90 8.88 -1.49
N GLY A 144 5.27 9.48 -2.63
CA GLY A 144 6.37 10.45 -2.66
C GLY A 144 6.29 11.51 -3.75
N ASP A 145 5.08 11.84 -4.27
CA ASP A 145 4.93 12.77 -5.38
C ASP A 145 5.23 14.23 -4.98
N GLY A 146 4.88 14.63 -3.77
CA GLY A 146 5.14 15.97 -3.24
C GLY A 146 4.27 17.07 -3.83
N PHE A 147 3.18 16.72 -4.52
CA PHE A 147 2.26 17.69 -5.08
C PHE A 147 1.04 17.88 -4.16
N PHE A 148 0.32 16.82 -3.89
CA PHE A 148 -0.77 16.80 -2.91
C PHE A 148 -0.41 15.96 -1.68
N ASN A 149 0.43 14.96 -1.89
CA ASN A 149 0.89 13.99 -0.91
C ASN A 149 2.24 14.38 -0.31
N MET A 150 2.73 13.60 0.61
CA MET A 150 4.08 13.80 1.15
C MET A 150 5.12 13.79 0.02
N GLY A 151 6.04 14.74 0.07
CA GLY A 151 7.22 14.76 -0.79
C GLY A 151 8.31 13.83 -0.24
N LEU A 152 9.40 13.65 -1.00
CA LEU A 152 10.49 12.74 -0.62
C LEU A 152 11.08 13.03 0.76
N LYS A 153 11.16 14.29 1.18
CA LYS A 153 11.67 14.68 2.52
C LYS A 153 10.72 14.21 3.63
N GLU A 154 9.42 14.45 3.46
CA GLU A 154 8.40 14.05 4.41
C GLU A 154 8.27 12.52 4.46
N ALA A 155 8.26 11.85 3.31
CA ALA A 155 8.25 10.39 3.22
C ALA A 155 9.48 9.77 3.90
N ALA A 156 10.66 10.39 3.79
CA ALA A 156 11.86 9.93 4.49
C ALA A 156 11.77 10.14 6.00
N MET A 157 11.14 11.22 6.46
CA MET A 157 10.85 11.45 7.87
C MET A 157 9.85 10.40 8.39
N CYS A 158 8.78 10.13 7.66
CA CYS A 158 7.81 9.10 8.02
C CYS A 158 8.45 7.72 8.11
N ALA A 159 9.32 7.33 7.16
CA ALA A 159 10.04 6.07 7.22
C ALA A 159 10.88 5.92 8.51
N ARG A 160 11.54 7.02 8.96
CA ARG A 160 12.30 7.03 10.23
C ARG A 160 11.43 6.91 11.47
N ILE A 161 10.22 7.46 11.43
CA ILE A 161 9.25 7.40 12.53
C ILE A 161 8.61 6.01 12.60
N ILE A 162 8.18 5.49 11.47
CA ILE A 162 7.50 4.18 11.33
C ILE A 162 8.44 3.03 11.70
N LYS A 163 9.74 3.14 11.38
CA LYS A 163 10.78 2.14 11.67
C LYS A 163 10.46 0.75 11.11
N ALA A 164 9.88 0.67 9.92
CA ALA A 164 9.75 -0.60 9.23
C ALA A 164 11.14 -1.16 8.88
N LYS A 165 11.25 -2.49 8.79
CA LYS A 165 12.51 -3.15 8.42
C LYS A 165 12.96 -2.71 7.02
N HIS A 166 12.01 -2.53 6.10
CA HIS A 166 12.23 -2.13 4.72
C HIS A 166 11.25 -1.04 4.32
N ASN A 167 11.71 -0.10 3.50
CA ASN A 167 10.89 1.01 3.04
C ASN A 167 10.89 1.07 1.51
N ILE A 168 9.72 1.17 0.91
CA ILE A 168 9.50 1.24 -0.54
C ILE A 168 8.84 2.58 -0.86
N ILE A 169 9.34 3.29 -1.86
CA ILE A 169 8.73 4.52 -2.35
C ILE A 169 7.99 4.27 -3.66
N ILE A 170 6.74 4.66 -3.69
CA ILE A 170 5.86 4.58 -4.87
C ILE A 170 5.24 5.94 -5.15
N HIS A 171 4.45 6.07 -6.21
CA HIS A 171 3.72 7.29 -6.52
C HIS A 171 4.63 8.54 -6.47
N VAL A 172 5.79 8.46 -7.10
CA VAL A 172 6.83 9.51 -6.98
C VAL A 172 6.63 10.69 -7.93
N LYS A 173 5.71 10.58 -8.90
CA LYS A 173 5.43 11.64 -9.87
C LYS A 173 3.95 11.59 -10.28
N PRO A 174 3.22 12.73 -10.20
CA PRO A 174 1.88 12.82 -10.72
C PRO A 174 1.82 12.46 -12.21
N GLY A 175 0.78 11.74 -12.62
CA GLY A 175 0.52 11.40 -14.02
C GLY A 175 1.54 10.45 -14.69
N ALA A 176 2.45 9.83 -13.93
CA ALA A 176 3.40 8.87 -14.45
C ALA A 176 3.43 7.59 -13.60
N LEU A 177 3.70 6.44 -14.23
CA LEU A 177 3.79 5.19 -13.50
C LEU A 177 4.96 5.16 -12.52
N PHE A 178 6.11 5.76 -12.90
CA PHE A 178 7.30 5.80 -12.07
C PHE A 178 8.27 6.88 -12.55
N ASN A 179 9.18 7.28 -11.68
CA ASN A 179 10.32 8.14 -12.00
C ASN A 179 11.54 7.70 -11.19
N ARG A 180 12.42 6.89 -11.80
CA ARG A 180 13.60 6.34 -11.14
C ARG A 180 14.51 7.40 -10.57
N LYS A 181 14.87 8.44 -11.34
CA LYS A 181 15.75 9.53 -10.89
C LYS A 181 15.21 10.23 -9.65
N LYS A 182 13.87 10.40 -9.57
CA LYS A 182 13.25 10.99 -8.37
C LYS A 182 13.24 10.00 -7.21
N ALA A 183 12.91 8.74 -7.42
CA ALA A 183 12.90 7.70 -6.39
C ALA A 183 14.30 7.51 -5.76
N GLU A 184 15.36 7.49 -6.56
CA GLU A 184 16.75 7.34 -6.08
C GLU A 184 17.19 8.47 -5.13
N ARG A 185 16.62 9.67 -5.27
CA ARG A 185 16.88 10.82 -4.38
C ARG A 185 16.20 10.69 -3.01
N TRP A 186 15.32 9.71 -2.83
CA TRP A 186 14.69 9.47 -1.54
C TRP A 186 15.72 8.98 -0.51
N ASN A 187 15.89 9.73 0.57
CA ASN A 187 16.85 9.43 1.62
C ASN A 187 16.17 8.81 2.85
N ALA A 188 15.70 7.58 2.70
CA ALA A 188 15.12 6.80 3.80
C ALA A 188 16.04 5.65 4.22
N PRO A 189 15.96 5.19 5.48
CA PRO A 189 16.66 3.99 5.93
C PRO A 189 16.13 2.75 5.20
N ASN A 190 17.00 1.77 4.95
CA ASN A 190 16.64 0.46 4.38
C ASN A 190 15.67 0.59 3.19
N LYS A 191 15.96 1.52 2.28
CA LYS A 191 15.10 1.78 1.13
C LYS A 191 15.28 0.73 0.03
N PHE A 192 14.15 0.38 -0.58
CA PHE A 192 14.08 -0.39 -1.81
C PHE A 192 13.48 0.49 -2.91
N ILE A 193 14.14 0.55 -4.05
CA ILE A 193 13.62 1.19 -5.27
C ILE A 193 13.25 0.08 -6.24
N ILE A 194 11.95 -0.07 -6.47
CA ILE A 194 11.39 -1.10 -7.33
C ILE A 194 10.81 -0.42 -8.56
N GLU A 195 11.11 -0.92 -9.73
CA GLU A 195 10.52 -0.43 -10.99
C GLU A 195 9.20 -1.13 -11.29
N PRO A 196 8.31 -0.51 -12.10
CA PRO A 196 7.11 -1.19 -12.57
C PRO A 196 7.42 -2.53 -13.25
N ASN A 197 6.55 -3.50 -13.04
CA ASN A 197 6.65 -4.89 -13.52
C ASN A 197 7.81 -5.71 -12.90
N VAL A 198 8.40 -5.20 -11.81
CA VAL A 198 9.38 -5.98 -11.03
C VAL A 198 8.69 -6.60 -9.82
N GLU A 199 8.85 -7.92 -9.67
CA GLU A 199 8.39 -8.69 -8.52
C GLU A 199 9.56 -8.95 -7.56
N ILE A 200 9.33 -8.76 -6.26
CA ILE A 200 10.29 -9.08 -5.19
C ILE A 200 9.66 -10.05 -4.19
N SER A 201 10.51 -10.84 -3.53
CA SER A 201 10.10 -11.58 -2.32
C SER A 201 10.12 -10.68 -1.10
N LEU A 202 9.13 -10.83 -0.21
CA LEU A 202 8.95 -10.04 1.00
C LEU A 202 9.51 -10.73 2.24
#